data_d6531d486574c6934c4687add4021a55
#
_entry.id   d6531d486574c6934c4687add4021a55
#
_cell.length_a   1.000
_cell.length_b   1.000
_cell.length_c   1.000
_cell.angle_alpha   90.00
_cell.angle_beta   90.00
_cell.angle_gamma   90.00
#
_symmetry.space_group_name_H-M   'P 1'
#
loop_
_entity.id
_entity.type
_entity.pdbx_description
1 polymer ?
#
loop_
_entity_poly.entity_id
_entity_poly.type
_entity_poly.pdbx_seq_one_letter_code
_entity_poly.pdbx_strand_id
1 'polypeptide(L)'
;PAQMYYMKKDGIKIGFSTLIMLIITLAFKAVQVLLAVAFLLFNFGFIKLHVGRLWWLLLIGFILNIAYFAGLVFIFYKPLWARKKGIKLINLLTRIRILKKKNNEKYISKIKRICDNYMIGSEYIKSNVHTVINIFLITLVQRLFLLAVTWIVYKSYGLSGTGFWNIIALQTMIGVAVEMLPLPGAAGVTE
;
A
#
# COMPACT_ATOMS: atom_id res chain seq x y z
N PRO A 1 -2.43 -10.33 10.70
CA PRO A 1 -2.67 -11.62 11.41
C PRO A 1 -3.85 -11.54 12.36
N ALA A 2 -3.92 -10.55 13.27
CA ALA A 2 -4.99 -10.42 14.25
C ALA A 2 -6.39 -10.27 13.59
N GLN A 3 -6.55 -9.38 12.62
CA GLN A 3 -7.81 -9.16 11.92
C GLN A 3 -8.36 -10.44 11.25
N MET A 4 -7.48 -11.24 10.63
CA MET A 4 -7.89 -12.53 10.04
C MET A 4 -8.33 -13.54 11.09
N TYR A 5 -7.72 -13.51 12.28
CA TYR A 5 -8.10 -14.36 13.40
C TYR A 5 -9.52 -14.01 13.90
N TYR A 6 -9.82 -12.73 14.11
CA TYR A 6 -11.15 -12.29 14.54
C TYR A 6 -12.21 -12.59 13.48
N MET A 7 -11.94 -12.30 12.19
CA MET A 7 -12.85 -12.67 11.10
C MET A 7 -13.15 -14.17 11.05
N LYS A 8 -12.15 -15.02 11.32
CA LYS A 8 -12.36 -16.47 11.42
C LYS A 8 -13.24 -16.84 12.62
N LYS A 9 -13.05 -16.18 13.76
CA LYS A 9 -13.88 -16.37 14.97
C LYS A 9 -15.34 -16.01 14.71
N ASP A 10 -15.58 -14.98 13.90
CA ASP A 10 -16.92 -14.53 13.47
C ASP A 10 -17.50 -15.39 12.33
N GLY A 11 -16.90 -16.55 12.03
CA GLY A 11 -17.41 -17.51 11.05
C GLY A 11 -17.05 -17.22 9.59
N ILE A 12 -16.25 -16.17 9.31
CA ILE A 12 -15.83 -15.83 7.95
C ILE A 12 -14.74 -16.81 7.47
N LYS A 13 -14.97 -17.46 6.33
CA LYS A 13 -13.98 -18.38 5.74
C LYS A 13 -12.68 -17.62 5.43
N ILE A 14 -11.53 -18.24 5.70
CA ILE A 14 -10.18 -17.66 5.53
C ILE A 14 -9.97 -17.09 4.12
N GLY A 15 -10.55 -17.71 3.08
CA GLY A 15 -10.47 -17.19 1.70
C GLY A 15 -11.12 -15.82 1.55
N PHE A 16 -12.30 -15.62 2.12
CA PHE A 16 -12.97 -14.32 2.11
C PHE A 16 -12.25 -13.28 2.97
N SER A 17 -11.73 -13.66 4.14
CA SER A 17 -10.92 -12.76 4.98
C SER A 17 -9.69 -12.26 4.23
N THR A 18 -9.01 -13.14 3.50
CA THR A 18 -7.86 -12.75 2.65
C THR A 18 -8.28 -11.79 1.55
N LEU A 19 -9.43 -12.02 0.90
CA LEU A 19 -9.97 -11.14 -0.15
C LEU A 19 -10.28 -9.75 0.40
N ILE A 20 -10.99 -9.68 1.53
CA ILE A 20 -11.33 -8.42 2.19
C ILE A 20 -10.07 -7.62 2.50
N MET A 21 -9.07 -8.24 3.16
CA MET A 21 -7.80 -7.60 3.48
C MET A 21 -7.07 -7.09 2.24
N LEU A 22 -7.16 -7.81 1.14
CA LEU A 22 -6.53 -7.47 -0.11
C LEU A 22 -7.19 -6.24 -0.77
N ILE A 23 -8.53 -6.15 -0.75
CA ILE A 23 -9.29 -4.99 -1.24
C ILE A 23 -8.99 -3.76 -0.37
N ILE A 24 -8.98 -3.91 0.96
CA ILE A 24 -8.64 -2.82 1.89
C ILE A 24 -7.22 -2.31 1.62
N THR A 25 -6.24 -3.20 1.44
CA THR A 25 -4.85 -2.82 1.13
C THR A 25 -4.77 -2.06 -0.18
N LEU A 26 -5.51 -2.49 -1.21
CA LEU A 26 -5.55 -1.80 -2.50
C LEU A 26 -6.14 -0.40 -2.37
N ALA A 27 -7.28 -0.26 -1.67
CA ALA A 27 -7.92 1.03 -1.42
C ALA A 27 -7.00 1.97 -0.63
N PHE A 28 -6.34 1.46 0.41
CA PHE A 28 -5.37 2.21 1.20
C PHE A 28 -4.22 2.75 0.36
N LYS A 29 -3.62 1.92 -0.49
CA LYS A 29 -2.55 2.34 -1.39
C LYS A 29 -3.03 3.30 -2.47
N ALA A 30 -4.23 3.11 -3.00
CA ALA A 30 -4.83 4.04 -3.96
C ALA A 30 -5.02 5.43 -3.34
N VAL A 31 -5.59 5.52 -2.14
CA VAL A 31 -5.76 6.78 -1.41
C VAL A 31 -4.42 7.44 -1.11
N GLN A 32 -3.43 6.68 -0.66
CA GLN A 32 -2.11 7.19 -0.34
C GLN A 32 -1.41 7.80 -1.56
N VAL A 33 -1.43 7.10 -2.69
CA VAL A 33 -0.85 7.61 -3.95
C VAL A 33 -1.62 8.84 -4.44
N LEU A 34 -2.96 8.83 -4.35
CA LEU A 34 -3.80 9.96 -4.73
C LEU A 34 -3.47 11.21 -3.91
N LEU A 35 -3.41 11.09 -2.58
CA LEU A 35 -3.07 12.20 -1.69
C LEU A 35 -1.64 12.71 -1.95
N ALA A 36 -0.69 11.80 -2.14
CA ALA A 36 0.69 12.16 -2.44
C ALA A 36 0.82 12.94 -3.74
N VAL A 37 0.15 12.49 -4.82
CA VAL A 37 0.12 13.19 -6.10
C VAL A 37 -0.56 14.54 -5.94
N ALA A 38 -1.72 14.61 -5.29
CA ALA A 38 -2.45 15.86 -5.08
C ALA A 38 -1.60 16.89 -4.32
N PHE A 39 -1.01 16.51 -3.19
CA PHE A 39 -0.16 17.43 -2.42
C PHE A 39 1.14 17.80 -3.14
N LEU A 40 1.72 16.89 -3.91
CA LEU A 40 2.89 17.22 -4.72
C LEU A 40 2.54 18.28 -5.78
N LEU A 41 1.37 18.20 -6.41
CA LEU A 41 0.93 19.17 -7.41
C LEU A 41 0.58 20.53 -6.80
N PHE A 42 -0.16 20.54 -5.71
CA PHE A 42 -0.67 21.80 -5.12
C PHE A 42 0.34 22.47 -4.18
N ASN A 43 1.23 21.73 -3.54
CA ASN A 43 2.16 22.23 -2.53
C ASN A 43 3.64 22.04 -2.89
N PHE A 44 3.96 21.86 -4.18
CA PHE A 44 5.30 21.55 -4.65
C PHE A 44 6.39 22.48 -4.11
N GLY A 45 6.19 23.80 -4.23
CA GLY A 45 7.15 24.81 -3.78
C GLY A 45 7.42 24.72 -2.28
N PHE A 46 6.37 24.57 -1.49
CA PHE A 46 6.46 24.43 -0.04
C PHE A 46 7.20 23.15 0.37
N ILE A 47 6.84 22.02 -0.24
CA ILE A 47 7.46 20.71 0.03
C ILE A 47 8.96 20.77 -0.31
N LYS A 48 9.32 21.27 -1.50
CA LYS A 48 10.71 21.36 -1.95
C LYS A 48 11.57 22.23 -1.02
N LEU A 49 11.00 23.36 -0.54
CA LEU A 49 11.70 24.26 0.36
C LEU A 49 11.99 23.60 1.72
N HIS A 50 11.01 22.89 2.29
CA HIS A 50 11.13 22.31 3.64
C HIS A 50 11.83 20.95 3.66
N VAL A 51 11.75 20.17 2.60
CA VAL A 51 12.45 18.89 2.49
C VAL A 51 13.94 19.06 2.17
N GLY A 52 14.32 20.15 1.50
CA GLY A 52 15.72 20.51 1.24
C GLY A 52 16.52 19.39 0.57
N ARG A 53 17.65 18.99 1.21
CA ARG A 53 18.54 17.92 0.69
C ARG A 53 17.89 16.53 0.62
N LEU A 54 16.83 16.27 1.42
CA LEU A 54 16.13 15.00 1.45
C LEU A 54 15.18 14.81 0.28
N TRP A 55 15.08 15.78 -0.63
CA TRP A 55 14.22 15.73 -1.81
C TRP A 55 14.40 14.46 -2.65
N TRP A 56 15.64 14.02 -2.84
CA TRP A 56 15.94 12.79 -3.59
C TRP A 56 15.40 11.54 -2.92
N LEU A 57 15.49 11.47 -1.59
CA LEU A 57 14.94 10.37 -0.81
C LEU A 57 13.41 10.30 -0.96
N LEU A 58 12.75 11.46 -0.90
CA LEU A 58 11.32 11.59 -1.11
C LEU A 58 10.92 11.13 -2.53
N LEU A 59 11.64 11.55 -3.56
CA LEU A 59 11.39 11.12 -4.93
C LEU A 59 11.54 9.62 -5.12
N ILE A 60 12.59 9.02 -4.57
CA ILE A 60 12.80 7.56 -4.63
C ILE A 60 11.63 6.85 -3.95
N GLY A 61 11.25 7.23 -2.74
CA GLY A 61 10.11 6.66 -2.03
C GLY A 61 8.80 6.82 -2.79
N PHE A 62 8.58 7.97 -3.41
CA PHE A 62 7.41 8.24 -4.23
C PHE A 62 7.34 7.36 -5.48
N ILE A 63 8.44 7.25 -6.22
CA ILE A 63 8.53 6.37 -7.41
C ILE A 63 8.31 4.91 -7.03
N LEU A 64 8.93 4.45 -5.94
CA LEU A 64 8.75 3.08 -5.43
C LEU A 64 7.30 2.82 -5.02
N ASN A 65 6.63 3.79 -4.39
CA ASN A 65 5.24 3.67 -4.00
C ASN A 65 4.30 3.58 -5.20
N ILE A 66 4.51 4.42 -6.23
CA ILE A 66 3.77 4.35 -7.49
C ILE A 66 4.03 3.00 -8.19
N ALA A 67 5.27 2.57 -8.28
CA ALA A 67 5.63 1.30 -8.91
C ALA A 67 4.98 0.11 -8.18
N TYR A 68 4.99 0.13 -6.85
CA TYR A 68 4.30 -0.87 -6.03
C TYR A 68 2.79 -0.88 -6.27
N PHE A 69 2.14 0.29 -6.25
CA PHE A 69 0.72 0.41 -6.53
C PHE A 69 0.37 -0.04 -7.95
N ALA A 70 1.12 0.40 -8.96
CA ALA A 70 0.94 -0.03 -10.33
C ALA A 70 1.11 -1.55 -10.48
N GLY A 71 2.08 -2.14 -9.78
CA GLY A 71 2.27 -3.59 -9.71
C GLY A 71 1.07 -4.32 -9.13
N LEU A 72 0.49 -3.82 -8.02
CA LEU A 72 -0.73 -4.38 -7.43
C LEU A 72 -1.90 -4.31 -8.42
N VAL A 73 -2.16 -3.13 -8.99
CA VAL A 73 -3.24 -2.93 -9.98
C VAL A 73 -3.05 -3.86 -11.18
N PHE A 74 -1.82 -3.99 -11.67
CA PHE A 74 -1.50 -4.87 -12.78
C PHE A 74 -1.81 -6.35 -12.47
N ILE A 75 -1.44 -6.82 -11.26
CA ILE A 75 -1.74 -8.19 -10.81
C ILE A 75 -3.25 -8.42 -10.75
N PHE A 76 -4.02 -7.43 -10.30
CA PHE A 76 -5.48 -7.49 -10.28
C PHE A 76 -6.10 -7.57 -11.69
N TYR A 77 -5.59 -6.78 -12.64
CA TYR A 77 -6.13 -6.76 -14.00
C TYR A 77 -5.74 -8.00 -14.82
N LYS A 78 -4.53 -8.55 -14.59
CA LYS A 78 -3.98 -9.69 -15.36
C LYS A 78 -3.38 -10.77 -14.44
N PRO A 79 -4.21 -11.40 -13.58
CA PRO A 79 -3.73 -12.38 -12.59
C PRO A 79 -3.10 -13.63 -13.24
N LEU A 80 -3.63 -14.08 -14.39
CA LEU A 80 -3.07 -15.22 -15.13
C LEU A 80 -1.66 -14.93 -15.67
N TRP A 81 -1.43 -13.71 -16.15
CA TRP A 81 -0.11 -13.30 -16.63
C TRP A 81 0.89 -13.19 -15.45
N ALA A 82 0.45 -12.61 -14.33
CA ALA A 82 1.24 -12.54 -13.10
C ALA A 82 1.62 -13.93 -12.60
N ARG A 83 0.69 -14.90 -12.65
CA ARG A 83 0.94 -16.30 -12.33
C ARG A 83 2.03 -16.91 -13.21
N LYS A 84 1.92 -16.76 -14.54
CA LYS A 84 2.93 -17.29 -15.49
C LYS A 84 4.31 -16.70 -15.23
N LYS A 85 4.41 -15.38 -15.07
CA LYS A 85 5.69 -14.69 -14.79
C LYS A 85 6.24 -15.05 -13.42
N GLY A 86 5.42 -15.14 -12.38
CA GLY A 86 5.81 -15.55 -11.03
C GLY A 86 6.37 -16.96 -10.98
N ILE A 87 5.74 -17.93 -11.65
CA ILE A 87 6.24 -19.32 -11.76
C ILE A 87 7.57 -19.33 -12.52
N LYS A 88 7.69 -18.57 -13.62
CA LYS A 88 8.94 -18.47 -14.39
C LYS A 88 10.07 -17.90 -13.53
N LEU A 89 9.79 -16.89 -12.70
CA LEU A 89 10.77 -16.30 -11.79
C LEU A 89 11.23 -17.29 -10.74
N ILE A 90 10.31 -18.04 -10.11
CA ILE A 90 10.70 -19.10 -9.12
C ILE A 90 11.58 -20.16 -9.78
N ASN A 91 11.21 -20.63 -10.97
CA ASN A 91 12.01 -21.62 -11.69
C ASN A 91 13.41 -21.06 -12.02
N LEU A 92 13.51 -19.79 -12.39
CA LEU A 92 14.79 -19.11 -12.62
C LEU A 92 15.63 -19.04 -11.34
N LEU A 93 15.04 -18.61 -10.21
CA LEU A 93 15.71 -18.52 -8.92
C LEU A 93 16.16 -19.91 -8.39
N THR A 94 15.37 -20.94 -8.68
CA THR A 94 15.74 -22.32 -8.37
C THR A 94 16.90 -22.80 -9.27
N ARG A 95 16.92 -22.40 -10.55
CA ARG A 95 18.00 -22.73 -11.50
C ARG A 95 19.32 -22.07 -11.10
N ILE A 96 19.29 -20.84 -10.61
CA ILE A 96 20.46 -20.07 -10.11
C ILE A 96 20.87 -20.53 -8.70
N ARG A 97 20.24 -21.56 -8.13
CA ARG A 97 20.48 -22.12 -6.79
C ARG A 97 20.23 -21.16 -5.61
N ILE A 98 19.57 -20.03 -5.83
CA ILE A 98 19.15 -19.12 -4.75
C ILE A 98 18.05 -19.78 -3.91
N LEU A 99 17.14 -20.54 -4.54
CA LEU A 99 16.11 -21.31 -3.87
C LEU A 99 16.44 -22.80 -3.89
N LYS A 100 16.24 -23.46 -2.73
CA LYS A 100 16.41 -24.91 -2.63
C LYS A 100 15.38 -25.64 -3.48
N LYS A 101 15.81 -26.54 -4.35
CA LYS A 101 14.95 -27.33 -5.26
C LYS A 101 13.81 -28.07 -4.54
N LYS A 102 14.04 -28.53 -3.31
CA LYS A 102 13.05 -29.20 -2.43
C LYS A 102 11.83 -28.30 -2.13
N ASN A 103 11.99 -26.98 -2.14
CA ASN A 103 10.92 -26.03 -1.79
C ASN A 103 10.22 -25.41 -3.02
N ASN A 104 10.62 -25.78 -4.24
CA ASN A 104 10.09 -25.20 -5.48
C ASN A 104 8.57 -25.35 -5.60
N GLU A 105 8.06 -26.57 -5.38
CA GLU A 105 6.62 -26.87 -5.44
C GLU A 105 5.82 -26.08 -4.40
N LYS A 106 6.37 -25.90 -3.20
CA LYS A 106 5.75 -25.11 -2.12
C LYS A 106 5.62 -23.62 -2.53
N TYR A 107 6.63 -23.08 -3.19
CA TYR A 107 6.56 -21.69 -3.68
C TYR A 107 5.61 -21.54 -4.87
N ILE A 108 5.60 -22.49 -5.79
CA ILE A 108 4.68 -22.51 -6.93
C ILE A 108 3.22 -22.62 -6.45
N SER A 109 2.92 -23.51 -5.50
CA SER A 109 1.59 -23.65 -4.92
C SER A 109 1.14 -22.37 -4.19
N LYS A 110 2.06 -21.70 -3.48
CA LYS A 110 1.79 -20.41 -2.84
C LYS A 110 1.46 -19.31 -3.87
N ILE A 111 2.22 -19.22 -4.97
CA ILE A 111 1.91 -18.27 -6.06
C ILE A 111 0.55 -18.56 -6.68
N LYS A 112 0.26 -19.83 -6.99
CA LYS A 112 -1.04 -20.23 -7.54
C LYS A 112 -2.17 -19.74 -6.63
N ARG A 113 -2.11 -20.06 -5.33
CA ARG A 113 -3.12 -19.65 -4.36
C ARG A 113 -3.27 -18.13 -4.25
N ILE A 114 -2.15 -17.39 -4.28
CA ILE A 114 -2.19 -15.92 -4.27
C ILE A 114 -2.89 -15.40 -5.51
N CYS A 115 -2.52 -15.88 -6.69
CA CYS A 115 -3.15 -15.44 -7.95
C CYS A 115 -4.63 -15.83 -8.04
N ASP A 116 -5.03 -17.00 -7.52
CA ASP A 116 -6.43 -17.40 -7.47
C ASP A 116 -7.25 -16.45 -6.56
N ASN A 117 -6.70 -16.03 -5.40
CA ASN A 117 -7.33 -15.01 -4.56
C ASN A 117 -7.44 -13.66 -5.28
N TYR A 118 -6.42 -13.25 -6.04
CA TYR A 118 -6.47 -12.02 -6.83
C TYR A 118 -7.50 -12.10 -7.96
N MET A 119 -7.71 -13.28 -8.57
CA MET A 119 -8.77 -13.49 -9.57
C MET A 119 -10.15 -13.26 -8.97
N ILE A 120 -10.43 -13.92 -7.84
CA ILE A 120 -11.70 -13.75 -7.12
C ILE A 120 -11.90 -12.27 -6.71
N GLY A 121 -10.85 -11.62 -6.23
CA GLY A 121 -10.86 -10.20 -5.88
C GLY A 121 -11.14 -9.28 -7.07
N SER A 122 -10.54 -9.57 -8.21
CA SER A 122 -10.75 -8.81 -9.45
C SER A 122 -12.20 -8.93 -9.95
N GLU A 123 -12.78 -10.12 -9.91
CA GLU A 123 -14.17 -10.35 -10.28
C GLU A 123 -15.13 -9.64 -9.32
N TYR A 124 -14.86 -9.72 -8.01
CA TYR A 124 -15.67 -9.02 -7.01
C TYR A 124 -15.63 -7.50 -7.20
N ILE A 125 -14.46 -6.92 -7.43
CA ILE A 125 -14.30 -5.48 -7.68
C ILE A 125 -15.10 -5.05 -8.91
N LYS A 126 -15.05 -5.81 -9.99
CA LYS A 126 -15.78 -5.52 -11.22
C LYS A 126 -17.30 -5.60 -11.05
N SER A 127 -17.78 -6.55 -10.26
CA SER A 127 -19.22 -6.74 -10.04
C SER A 127 -19.79 -5.81 -8.95
N ASN A 128 -18.96 -5.28 -8.05
CA ASN A 128 -19.41 -4.48 -6.90
C ASN A 128 -18.72 -3.11 -6.82
N VAL A 129 -18.76 -2.36 -7.94
CA VAL A 129 -18.07 -1.06 -8.04
C VAL A 129 -18.51 -0.07 -6.95
N HIS A 130 -19.80 -0.02 -6.61
CA HIS A 130 -20.30 0.87 -5.54
C HIS A 130 -19.66 0.55 -4.18
N THR A 131 -19.54 -0.73 -3.84
CA THR A 131 -18.89 -1.16 -2.58
C THR A 131 -17.42 -0.73 -2.56
N VAL A 132 -16.72 -0.87 -3.69
CA VAL A 132 -15.32 -0.46 -3.81
C VAL A 132 -15.16 1.07 -3.68
N ILE A 133 -16.05 1.85 -4.30
CA ILE A 133 -16.08 3.30 -4.15
C ILE A 133 -16.31 3.70 -2.69
N ASN A 134 -17.26 3.06 -2.01
CA ASN A 134 -17.54 3.33 -0.59
C ASN A 134 -16.32 3.01 0.28
N ILE A 135 -15.65 1.86 0.06
CA ILE A 135 -14.41 1.51 0.77
C ILE A 135 -13.33 2.58 0.52
N PHE A 136 -13.19 3.04 -0.72
CA PHE A 136 -12.23 4.08 -1.07
C PHE A 136 -12.53 5.40 -0.36
N LEU A 137 -13.79 5.85 -0.36
CA LEU A 137 -14.20 7.09 0.31
C LEU A 137 -14.02 7.02 1.83
N ILE A 138 -14.43 5.91 2.46
CA ILE A 138 -14.21 5.69 3.90
C ILE A 138 -12.71 5.71 4.21
N THR A 139 -11.88 5.05 3.39
CA THR A 139 -10.43 5.05 3.57
C THR A 139 -9.83 6.44 3.40
N LEU A 140 -10.34 7.23 2.43
CA LEU A 140 -9.90 8.62 2.22
C LEU A 140 -10.18 9.48 3.45
N VAL A 141 -11.41 9.42 3.96
CA VAL A 141 -11.83 10.17 5.16
C VAL A 141 -10.98 9.74 6.36
N GLN A 142 -10.82 8.44 6.59
CA GLN A 142 -9.98 7.90 7.66
C GLN A 142 -8.55 8.42 7.58
N ARG A 143 -7.97 8.46 6.38
CA ARG A 143 -6.61 8.96 6.17
C ARG A 143 -6.48 10.45 6.43
N LEU A 144 -7.44 11.25 5.99
CA LEU A 144 -7.45 12.68 6.27
C LEU A 144 -7.52 12.95 7.77
N PHE A 145 -8.33 12.21 8.52
CA PHE A 145 -8.37 12.33 9.99
C PHE A 145 -7.04 11.97 10.65
N LEU A 146 -6.40 10.87 10.23
CA LEU A 146 -5.08 10.49 10.74
C LEU A 146 -4.01 11.56 10.47
N LEU A 147 -4.03 12.14 9.28
CA LEU A 147 -3.12 13.23 8.93
C LEU A 147 -3.43 14.50 9.73
N ALA A 148 -4.71 14.79 10.02
CA ALA A 148 -5.13 15.92 10.81
C ALA A 148 -4.63 15.85 12.27
N VAL A 149 -4.41 14.65 12.81
CA VAL A 149 -3.80 14.47 14.15
C VAL A 149 -2.45 15.19 14.23
N THR A 150 -1.62 15.09 13.20
CA THR A 150 -0.31 15.77 13.17
C THR A 150 -0.47 17.28 13.28
N TRP A 151 -1.47 17.87 12.64
CA TRP A 151 -1.75 19.29 12.76
C TRP A 151 -2.25 19.67 14.16
N ILE A 152 -3.10 18.83 14.78
CA ILE A 152 -3.58 19.06 16.16
C ILE A 152 -2.37 19.04 17.11
N VAL A 153 -1.48 18.06 16.97
CA VAL A 153 -0.24 17.99 17.77
C VAL A 153 0.64 19.23 17.55
N TYR A 154 0.83 19.65 16.30
CA TYR A 154 1.55 20.86 15.96
C TYR A 154 0.99 22.09 16.70
N LYS A 155 -0.33 22.23 16.72
CA LYS A 155 -1.01 23.32 17.44
C LYS A 155 -0.91 23.21 18.95
N SER A 156 -0.93 22.01 19.51
CA SER A 156 -0.82 21.80 20.97
C SER A 156 0.55 22.24 21.54
N TYR A 157 1.60 22.23 20.70
CA TYR A 157 2.91 22.79 21.04
C TYR A 157 3.00 24.33 20.89
N GLY A 158 1.88 25.02 20.65
CA GLY A 158 1.85 26.47 20.48
C GLY A 158 2.42 26.98 19.15
N LEU A 159 2.73 26.08 18.22
CA LEU A 159 3.30 26.44 16.94
C LEU A 159 2.20 27.01 16.00
N SER A 160 2.49 28.11 15.30
CA SER A 160 1.51 28.82 14.47
C SER A 160 1.99 29.20 13.07
N GLY A 161 3.27 28.97 12.74
CA GLY A 161 3.89 29.43 11.49
C GLY A 161 3.45 28.70 10.22
N THR A 162 2.79 27.54 10.32
CA THR A 162 2.47 26.71 9.14
C THR A 162 0.98 26.39 9.07
N GLY A 163 0.41 26.51 7.87
CA GLY A 163 -1.02 26.22 7.63
C GLY A 163 -1.33 24.71 7.66
N PHE A 164 -2.59 24.38 7.90
CA PHE A 164 -3.12 23.03 7.97
C PHE A 164 -2.71 22.14 6.77
N TRP A 165 -2.99 22.61 5.56
CA TRP A 165 -2.69 21.85 4.34
C TRP A 165 -1.20 21.61 4.12
N ASN A 166 -0.36 22.55 4.53
CA ASN A 166 1.09 22.43 4.40
C ASN A 166 1.65 21.33 5.32
N ILE A 167 1.15 21.24 6.56
CA ILE A 167 1.54 20.18 7.50
C ILE A 167 1.09 18.82 7.00
N ILE A 168 -0.16 18.72 6.55
CA ILE A 168 -0.69 17.48 5.98
C ILE A 168 0.10 17.06 4.73
N ALA A 169 0.48 18.02 3.88
CA ALA A 169 1.30 17.73 2.71
C ALA A 169 2.67 17.16 3.09
N LEU A 170 3.37 17.78 4.05
CA LEU A 170 4.66 17.26 4.52
C LEU A 170 4.52 15.87 5.15
N GLN A 171 3.52 15.67 6.01
CA GLN A 171 3.27 14.38 6.65
C GLN A 171 2.98 13.28 5.63
N THR A 172 2.17 13.59 4.61
CA THR A 172 1.89 12.65 3.52
C THR A 172 3.14 12.27 2.76
N MET A 173 4.00 13.26 2.43
CA MET A 173 5.23 13.03 1.70
C MET A 173 6.24 12.21 2.52
N ILE A 174 6.40 12.53 3.80
CA ILE A 174 7.26 11.76 4.72
C ILE A 174 6.75 10.32 4.82
N GLY A 175 5.44 10.13 5.01
CA GLY A 175 4.82 8.80 5.08
C GLY A 175 5.09 7.97 3.83
N VAL A 176 4.91 8.54 2.64
CA VAL A 176 5.18 7.87 1.36
C VAL A 176 6.66 7.51 1.21
N ALA A 177 7.57 8.41 1.62
CA ALA A 177 9.00 8.17 1.52
C ALA A 177 9.47 7.05 2.48
N VAL A 178 9.04 7.12 3.74
CA VAL A 178 9.48 6.19 4.79
C VAL A 178 8.91 4.80 4.62
N GLU A 179 7.67 4.67 4.17
CA GLU A 179 6.99 3.37 4.03
C GLU A 179 7.67 2.40 3.06
N MET A 180 8.33 2.93 2.02
CA MET A 180 9.02 2.10 1.02
C MET A 180 10.51 1.92 1.29
N LEU A 181 11.06 2.64 2.26
CA LEU A 181 12.45 2.50 2.62
C LEU A 181 12.62 1.34 3.62
N PRO A 182 13.57 0.43 3.42
CA PRO A 182 13.87 -0.63 4.37
C PRO A 182 14.65 -0.06 5.57
N LEU A 183 14.03 0.87 6.30
CA LEU A 183 14.63 1.44 7.50
C LEU A 183 14.45 0.48 8.68
N PRO A 184 15.51 0.12 9.41
CA PRO A 184 15.40 -0.64 10.64
C PRO A 184 14.56 0.17 11.64
N GLY A 185 13.41 -0.34 12.03
CA GLY A 185 12.43 0.33 12.90
C GLY A 185 11.13 0.76 12.22
N ALA A 186 11.03 0.80 10.90
CA ALA A 186 9.78 1.06 10.20
C ALA A 186 8.74 -0.08 10.37
N ALA A 187 9.19 -1.28 10.73
CA ALA A 187 8.33 -2.44 11.02
C ALA A 187 7.54 -2.31 12.34
N GLY A 188 7.93 -1.40 13.24
CA GLY A 188 7.25 -1.18 14.52
C GLY A 188 6.39 0.08 14.57
N VAL A 189 6.35 0.88 13.51
CA VAL A 189 5.58 2.14 13.45
C VAL A 189 4.20 1.92 12.81
N THR A 190 3.97 0.76 12.22
CA THR A 190 2.70 0.42 11.53
C THR A 190 1.87 -0.64 12.26
N GLU A 191 2.30 -1.09 13.42
CA GLU A 191 1.53 -1.91 14.36
C GLU A 191 1.03 -1.09 15.54
#